data_1d51ab3b15a26724f87ccc2930d8aa36
#
_entry.id   1d51ab3b15a26724f87ccc2930d8aa36
#
_cell.length_a   1.000
_cell.length_b   1.000
_cell.length_c   1.000
_cell.angle_alpha   90.00
_cell.angle_beta   90.00
_cell.angle_gamma   90.00
#
_symmetry.space_group_name_H-M   'P 1'
#
loop_
_entity.id
_entity.type
_entity.pdbx_description
1 polymer ?
#
loop_
_entity_poly.entity_id
_entity_poly.type
_entity_poly.pdbx_seq_one_letter_code
_entity_poly.pdbx_strand_id
1 'polypeptide(L)'
;NAGGKIEPKDWMPEGDRKNLIRQIGQHAHSEIVGQLPEGNWITRAPTLERKAILLAKVQDEAGHGLYLYCAAETLGVSRDQLTRDLLSGKMKYSSIFNYPTLTWADMGAVGWLVDGAAIMNQVPLQRTSYGPYARAMVRICKEESFHQRQGYDIMMKMAKGTDAQRKMAQDAL
;
A
#
# COMPACT_ATOMS: atom_id res chain seq x y z
N ASN A 1 28.19 -2.42 14.07
CA ASN A 1 27.23 -2.18 15.15
C ASN A 1 26.15 -3.27 15.11
N ALA A 2 26.30 -4.29 15.93
CA ALA A 2 25.32 -5.38 16.02
C ALA A 2 23.99 -4.81 16.54
N GLY A 3 23.00 -4.64 15.65
CA GLY A 3 21.61 -4.32 16.00
C GLY A 3 21.20 -2.85 16.06
N GLY A 4 22.07 -1.88 15.84
CA GLY A 4 21.72 -0.45 15.80
C GLY A 4 21.04 -0.08 14.48
N LYS A 5 20.05 0.82 14.55
CA LYS A 5 19.46 1.45 13.36
C LYS A 5 20.32 2.63 12.91
N ILE A 6 20.34 2.87 11.61
CA ILE A 6 20.90 4.09 11.02
C ILE A 6 19.82 5.17 11.09
N GLU A 7 20.14 6.27 11.73
CA GLU A 7 19.22 7.41 11.87
C GLU A 7 19.57 8.52 10.86
N PRO A 8 18.70 9.52 10.64
CA PRO A 8 18.90 10.54 9.59
C PRO A 8 20.21 11.31 9.62
N LYS A 9 20.82 11.45 10.82
CA LYS A 9 22.10 12.16 11.00
C LYS A 9 23.32 11.24 10.91
N ASP A 10 23.10 9.94 10.84
CA ASP A 10 24.19 8.99 10.75
C ASP A 10 24.76 8.93 9.34
N TRP A 11 26.05 8.63 9.26
CA TRP A 11 26.70 8.39 7.99
C TRP A 11 26.20 7.11 7.34
N MET A 12 25.98 7.14 6.03
CA MET A 12 25.72 5.96 5.22
C MET A 12 26.39 6.11 3.84
N PRO A 13 26.75 4.99 3.18
CA PRO A 13 27.23 5.04 1.81
C PRO A 13 26.21 5.69 0.87
N GLU A 14 26.70 6.46 -0.11
CA GLU A 14 25.81 7.16 -1.06
C GLU A 14 24.97 6.18 -1.91
N GLY A 15 25.52 4.99 -2.23
CA GLY A 15 24.80 3.93 -2.94
C GLY A 15 23.59 3.42 -2.14
N ASP A 16 23.76 3.26 -0.83
CA ASP A 16 22.68 2.81 0.07
C ASP A 16 21.61 3.90 0.20
N ARG A 17 22.02 5.16 0.33
CA ARG A 17 21.11 6.31 0.36
C ARG A 17 20.22 6.36 -0.90
N LYS A 18 20.82 6.26 -2.09
CA LYS A 18 20.08 6.23 -3.36
C LYS A 18 19.12 5.07 -3.47
N ASN A 19 19.54 3.87 -3.03
CA ASN A 19 18.70 2.69 -3.02
C ASN A 19 17.51 2.84 -2.07
N LEU A 20 17.72 3.37 -0.87
CA LEU A 20 16.66 3.64 0.10
C LEU A 20 15.67 4.69 -0.43
N ILE A 21 16.14 5.78 -1.00
CA ILE A 21 15.27 6.81 -1.62
C ILE A 21 14.39 6.16 -2.70
N ARG A 22 14.97 5.35 -3.58
CA ARG A 22 14.24 4.65 -4.63
C ARG A 22 13.21 3.68 -4.04
N GLN A 23 13.60 2.86 -3.09
CA GLN A 23 12.73 1.85 -2.47
C GLN A 23 11.58 2.48 -1.69
N ILE A 24 11.87 3.43 -0.82
CA ILE A 24 10.86 4.10 0.00
C ILE A 24 9.95 4.96 -0.87
N GLY A 25 10.51 5.68 -1.86
CA GLY A 25 9.72 6.49 -2.80
C GLY A 25 8.78 5.64 -3.65
N GLN A 26 9.24 4.51 -4.19
CA GLN A 26 8.39 3.59 -4.95
C GLN A 26 7.28 2.98 -4.07
N HIS A 27 7.57 2.67 -2.82
CA HIS A 27 6.58 2.20 -1.86
C HIS A 27 5.54 3.29 -1.59
N ALA A 28 5.98 4.52 -1.25
CA ALA A 28 5.08 5.66 -1.05
C ALA A 28 4.16 5.90 -2.27
N HIS A 29 4.73 5.85 -3.47
CA HIS A 29 3.95 6.00 -4.71
C HIS A 29 2.92 4.89 -4.88
N SER A 30 3.24 3.65 -4.51
CA SER A 30 2.31 2.53 -4.59
C SER A 30 1.11 2.72 -3.66
N GLU A 31 1.33 3.19 -2.43
CA GLU A 31 0.26 3.51 -1.49
C GLU A 31 -0.64 4.64 -2.02
N ILE A 32 -0.04 5.74 -2.49
CA ILE A 32 -0.79 6.90 -3.03
C ILE A 32 -1.57 6.54 -4.30
N VAL A 33 -0.99 5.77 -5.22
CA VAL A 33 -1.69 5.38 -6.46
C VAL A 33 -2.71 4.29 -6.17
N GLY A 34 -2.40 3.35 -5.27
CA GLY A 34 -3.26 2.21 -4.91
C GLY A 34 -4.60 2.63 -4.32
N GLN A 35 -4.64 3.74 -3.58
CA GLN A 35 -5.88 4.26 -3.02
C GLN A 35 -6.90 4.75 -4.07
N LEU A 36 -6.45 5.10 -5.29
CA LEU A 36 -7.33 5.72 -6.29
C LEU A 36 -8.43 4.77 -6.81
N PRO A 37 -8.12 3.53 -7.24
CA PRO A 37 -9.15 2.57 -7.62
C PRO A 37 -10.13 2.28 -6.47
N GLU A 38 -9.65 2.19 -5.25
CA GLU A 38 -10.47 1.96 -4.06
C GLU A 38 -11.34 3.16 -3.73
N GLY A 39 -10.81 4.38 -3.82
CA GLY A 39 -11.55 5.62 -3.65
C GLY A 39 -12.75 5.73 -4.59
N ASN A 40 -12.62 5.28 -5.83
CA ASN A 40 -13.70 5.23 -6.82
C ASN A 40 -14.85 4.28 -6.41
N TRP A 41 -14.61 3.35 -5.50
CA TRP A 41 -15.60 2.39 -5.03
C TRP A 41 -16.31 2.81 -3.74
N ILE A 42 -15.88 3.85 -3.04
CA ILE A 42 -16.51 4.30 -1.77
C ILE A 42 -18.02 4.53 -1.96
N THR A 43 -18.41 5.25 -3.01
CA THR A 43 -19.83 5.53 -3.29
C THR A 43 -20.57 4.34 -3.90
N ARG A 44 -19.85 3.38 -4.51
CA ARG A 44 -20.39 2.21 -5.21
C ARG A 44 -20.49 0.96 -4.34
N ALA A 45 -19.81 0.93 -3.20
CA ALA A 45 -19.84 -0.20 -2.28
C ALA A 45 -21.30 -0.55 -1.87
N PRO A 46 -21.63 -1.85 -1.70
CA PRO A 46 -23.02 -2.31 -1.69
C PRO A 46 -23.82 -1.94 -0.44
N THR A 47 -23.17 -1.60 0.67
CA THR A 47 -23.84 -1.22 1.92
C THR A 47 -23.15 -0.02 2.55
N LEU A 48 -23.86 0.71 3.43
CA LEU A 48 -23.29 1.84 4.17
C LEU A 48 -22.09 1.41 5.03
N GLU A 49 -22.17 0.23 5.64
CA GLU A 49 -21.06 -0.35 6.40
C GLU A 49 -19.82 -0.54 5.51
N ARG A 50 -19.98 -1.13 4.31
CA ARG A 50 -18.88 -1.33 3.37
C ARG A 50 -18.31 -0.02 2.83
N LYS A 51 -19.15 1.01 2.64
CA LYS A 51 -18.69 2.36 2.29
C LYS A 51 -17.80 2.95 3.37
N ALA A 52 -18.21 2.84 4.64
CA ALA A 52 -17.46 3.36 5.78
C ALA A 52 -16.11 2.63 5.95
N ILE A 53 -16.09 1.30 5.83
CA ILE A 53 -14.87 0.48 5.89
C ILE A 53 -13.91 0.88 4.76
N LEU A 54 -14.41 1.00 3.53
CA LEU A 54 -13.58 1.35 2.39
C LEU A 54 -13.03 2.78 2.49
N LEU A 55 -13.83 3.72 3.01
CA LEU A 55 -13.36 5.08 3.29
C LEU A 55 -12.20 5.07 4.31
N ALA A 56 -12.33 4.30 5.39
CA ALA A 56 -11.27 4.16 6.39
C ALA A 56 -9.99 3.59 5.75
N LYS A 57 -10.13 2.52 4.95
CA LYS A 57 -9.00 1.93 4.22
C LYS A 57 -8.30 2.95 3.32
N VAL A 58 -9.03 3.69 2.51
CA VAL A 58 -8.48 4.72 1.60
C VAL A 58 -7.72 5.80 2.40
N GLN A 59 -8.22 6.18 3.58
CA GLN A 59 -7.51 7.11 4.46
C GLN A 59 -6.21 6.52 5.02
N ASP A 60 -6.20 5.23 5.38
CA ASP A 60 -5.00 4.53 5.82
C ASP A 60 -3.95 4.50 4.71
N GLU A 61 -4.30 4.11 3.47
CA GLU A 61 -3.40 4.09 2.31
C GLU A 61 -2.76 5.46 2.05
N ALA A 62 -3.58 6.52 2.09
CA ALA A 62 -3.08 7.89 1.99
C ALA A 62 -2.09 8.23 3.13
N GLY A 63 -2.40 7.81 4.35
CA GLY A 63 -1.55 7.96 5.52
C GLY A 63 -0.23 7.20 5.40
N HIS A 64 -0.25 5.96 4.87
CA HIS A 64 0.94 5.15 4.60
C HIS A 64 1.86 5.86 3.63
N GLY A 65 1.33 6.36 2.51
CA GLY A 65 2.10 7.15 1.55
C GLY A 65 2.77 8.36 2.20
N LEU A 66 2.04 9.09 3.07
CA LEU A 66 2.59 10.24 3.79
C LEU A 66 3.72 9.86 4.75
N TYR A 67 3.58 8.78 5.53
CA TYR A 67 4.65 8.29 6.41
C TYR A 67 5.90 7.92 5.63
N LEU A 68 5.74 7.27 4.49
CA LEU A 68 6.83 6.87 3.63
C LEU A 68 7.53 8.06 2.99
N TYR A 69 6.77 9.07 2.51
CA TYR A 69 7.38 10.31 2.05
C TYR A 69 8.18 11.01 3.16
N CYS A 70 7.64 11.10 4.38
CA CYS A 70 8.40 11.63 5.50
C CYS A 70 9.69 10.86 5.76
N ALA A 71 9.67 9.52 5.67
CA ALA A 71 10.88 8.72 5.80
C ALA A 71 11.90 9.00 4.67
N ALA A 72 11.45 9.15 3.42
CA ALA A 72 12.30 9.51 2.31
C ALA A 72 12.89 10.92 2.43
N GLU A 73 12.11 11.88 2.92
CA GLU A 73 12.54 13.27 3.15
C GLU A 73 13.72 13.34 4.13
N THR A 74 13.80 12.45 5.10
CA THR A 74 14.96 12.37 6.02
C THR A 74 16.25 11.90 5.34
N LEU A 75 16.17 11.39 4.10
CA LEU A 75 17.32 11.04 3.27
C LEU A 75 17.78 12.20 2.36
N GLY A 76 17.09 13.35 2.43
CA GLY A 76 17.48 14.57 1.69
C GLY A 76 16.79 14.75 0.35
N VAL A 77 15.73 13.99 0.04
CA VAL A 77 14.89 14.19 -1.14
C VAL A 77 13.55 14.79 -0.72
N SER A 78 13.07 15.83 -1.41
CA SER A 78 11.77 16.42 -1.08
C SER A 78 10.62 15.59 -1.65
N ARG A 79 9.47 15.62 -0.98
CA ARG A 79 8.22 15.04 -1.47
C ARG A 79 7.84 15.56 -2.84
N ASP A 80 8.00 16.86 -3.07
CA ASP A 80 7.73 17.49 -4.36
C ASP A 80 8.62 16.91 -5.47
N GLN A 81 9.88 16.61 -5.18
CA GLN A 81 10.76 15.97 -6.14
C GLN A 81 10.29 14.54 -6.44
N LEU A 82 9.97 13.76 -5.41
CA LEU A 82 9.45 12.40 -5.58
C LEU A 82 8.14 12.38 -6.39
N THR A 83 7.24 13.32 -6.13
CA THR A 83 5.97 13.46 -6.88
C THR A 83 6.23 13.85 -8.34
N ARG A 84 7.13 14.79 -8.61
CA ARG A 84 7.53 15.11 -9.99
C ARG A 84 8.13 13.93 -10.72
N ASP A 85 8.96 13.14 -10.04
CA ASP A 85 9.60 11.96 -10.63
C ASP A 85 8.57 10.84 -10.91
N LEU A 86 7.54 10.70 -10.07
CA LEU A 86 6.40 9.83 -10.35
C LEU A 86 5.65 10.30 -11.60
N LEU A 87 5.21 11.56 -11.63
CA LEU A 87 4.40 12.10 -12.73
C LEU A 87 5.14 12.14 -14.07
N SER A 88 6.47 12.28 -14.05
CA SER A 88 7.31 12.21 -15.25
C SER A 88 7.71 10.79 -15.68
N GLY A 89 7.29 9.76 -14.92
CA GLY A 89 7.64 8.36 -15.22
C GLY A 89 9.07 7.95 -14.85
N LYS A 90 9.84 8.82 -14.20
CA LYS A 90 11.18 8.47 -13.69
C LYS A 90 11.15 7.50 -12.52
N MET A 91 10.15 7.62 -11.65
CA MET A 91 9.88 6.68 -10.58
C MET A 91 8.63 5.86 -10.88
N LYS A 92 8.60 4.67 -10.30
CA LYS A 92 7.54 3.67 -10.54
C LYS A 92 6.70 3.48 -9.28
N TYR A 93 5.56 2.83 -9.47
CA TYR A 93 4.69 2.27 -8.44
C TYR A 93 4.32 0.83 -8.83
N SER A 94 3.59 0.12 -8.00
CA SER A 94 3.14 -1.24 -8.28
C SER A 94 2.21 -1.26 -9.50
N SER A 95 2.61 -2.00 -10.55
CA SER A 95 1.88 -2.04 -11.83
C SER A 95 0.49 -2.65 -11.73
N ILE A 96 0.18 -3.37 -10.66
CA ILE A 96 -1.16 -3.94 -10.43
C ILE A 96 -2.25 -2.85 -10.43
N PHE A 97 -1.91 -1.64 -9.98
CA PHE A 97 -2.85 -0.51 -9.94
C PHE A 97 -3.15 0.11 -11.31
N ASN A 98 -2.52 -0.37 -12.39
CA ASN A 98 -2.89 -0.01 -13.76
C ASN A 98 -4.10 -0.81 -14.27
N TYR A 99 -4.47 -1.89 -13.61
CA TYR A 99 -5.62 -2.70 -14.00
C TYR A 99 -6.91 -2.12 -13.40
N PRO A 100 -8.00 -2.06 -14.20
CA PRO A 100 -9.26 -1.50 -13.71
C PRO A 100 -9.93 -2.43 -12.69
N THR A 101 -10.55 -1.84 -11.68
CA THR A 101 -11.44 -2.52 -10.74
C THR A 101 -12.89 -2.34 -11.20
N LEU A 102 -13.42 -3.30 -11.95
CA LEU A 102 -14.72 -3.17 -12.63
C LEU A 102 -15.88 -3.64 -11.75
N THR A 103 -15.63 -4.58 -10.84
CA THR A 103 -16.64 -5.21 -9.99
C THR A 103 -16.29 -5.08 -8.51
N TRP A 104 -17.28 -5.33 -7.65
CA TRP A 104 -17.03 -5.40 -6.19
C TRP A 104 -16.13 -6.58 -5.81
N ALA A 105 -16.10 -7.64 -6.62
CA ALA A 105 -15.19 -8.76 -6.44
C ALA A 105 -13.73 -8.36 -6.69
N ASP A 106 -13.47 -7.50 -7.69
CA ASP A 106 -12.11 -6.98 -7.93
C ASP A 106 -11.60 -6.22 -6.69
N MET A 107 -12.46 -5.46 -6.02
CA MET A 107 -12.11 -4.81 -4.76
C MET A 107 -11.80 -5.80 -3.64
N GLY A 108 -12.55 -6.91 -3.59
CA GLY A 108 -12.27 -8.00 -2.66
C GLY A 108 -10.94 -8.70 -2.98
N ALA A 109 -10.67 -8.98 -4.25
CA ALA A 109 -9.44 -9.61 -4.70
C ALA A 109 -8.21 -8.73 -4.46
N VAL A 110 -8.28 -7.42 -4.74
CA VAL A 110 -7.22 -6.46 -4.43
C VAL A 110 -6.92 -6.48 -2.93
N GLY A 111 -7.91 -6.26 -2.08
CA GLY A 111 -7.72 -6.25 -0.64
C GLY A 111 -7.19 -7.58 -0.08
N TRP A 112 -7.62 -8.71 -0.63
CA TRP A 112 -7.16 -10.00 -0.14
C TRP A 112 -5.77 -10.38 -0.65
N LEU A 113 -5.54 -10.31 -1.96
CA LEU A 113 -4.35 -10.85 -2.60
C LEU A 113 -3.23 -9.81 -2.73
N VAL A 114 -3.57 -8.58 -3.14
CA VAL A 114 -2.55 -7.53 -3.33
C VAL A 114 -2.05 -7.03 -1.98
N ASP A 115 -2.96 -6.70 -1.04
CA ASP A 115 -2.56 -6.28 0.32
C ASP A 115 -1.91 -7.45 1.07
N GLY A 116 -2.39 -8.69 0.85
CA GLY A 116 -1.74 -9.90 1.38
C GLY A 116 -0.30 -10.06 0.90
N ALA A 117 -0.04 -9.85 -0.38
CA ALA A 117 1.31 -9.86 -0.94
C ALA A 117 2.15 -8.68 -0.41
N ALA A 118 1.53 -7.51 -0.26
CA ALA A 118 2.17 -6.34 0.34
C ALA A 118 2.65 -6.64 1.76
N ILE A 119 1.82 -7.21 2.62
CA ILE A 119 2.17 -7.60 4.00
C ILE A 119 3.40 -8.52 4.01
N MET A 120 3.44 -9.54 3.14
CA MET A 120 4.56 -10.48 3.07
C MET A 120 5.88 -9.80 2.71
N ASN A 121 5.83 -8.74 1.90
CA ASN A 121 6.99 -7.93 1.55
C ASN A 121 7.33 -6.89 2.63
N GLN A 122 6.33 -6.34 3.31
CA GLN A 122 6.48 -5.24 4.25
C GLN A 122 6.94 -5.70 5.65
N VAL A 123 6.50 -6.87 6.12
CA VAL A 123 6.87 -7.40 7.45
C VAL A 123 8.38 -7.50 7.65
N PRO A 124 9.20 -8.01 6.72
CA PRO A 124 10.64 -8.00 6.85
C PRO A 124 11.25 -6.59 6.94
N LEU A 125 10.60 -5.59 6.33
CA LEU A 125 11.07 -4.20 6.33
C LEU A 125 11.01 -3.54 7.72
N GLN A 126 10.25 -4.07 8.67
CA GLN A 126 10.31 -3.66 10.07
C GLN A 126 11.71 -3.86 10.68
N ARG A 127 12.51 -4.73 10.08
CA ARG A 127 13.89 -5.03 10.49
C ARG A 127 14.94 -4.34 9.62
N THR A 128 14.54 -3.53 8.64
CA THR A 128 15.50 -2.77 7.83
C THR A 128 16.44 -1.95 8.72
N SER A 129 17.66 -1.72 8.23
CA SER A 129 18.68 -0.96 8.97
C SER A 129 18.35 0.52 9.09
N TYR A 130 17.50 1.09 8.23
CA TYR A 130 17.13 2.50 8.26
C TYR A 130 15.97 2.74 9.23
N GLY A 131 16.23 3.45 10.32
CA GLY A 131 15.30 3.65 11.45
C GLY A 131 13.95 4.26 11.06
N PRO A 132 13.90 5.38 10.31
CA PRO A 132 12.62 5.99 9.90
C PRO A 132 11.74 5.05 9.10
N TYR A 133 12.30 4.26 8.17
CA TYR A 133 11.54 3.30 7.38
C TYR A 133 11.04 2.14 8.25
N ALA A 134 11.90 1.58 9.10
CA ALA A 134 11.52 0.50 10.01
C ALA A 134 10.35 0.88 10.92
N ARG A 135 10.36 2.11 11.48
CA ARG A 135 9.28 2.62 12.34
C ARG A 135 7.97 2.81 11.58
N ALA A 136 8.01 3.33 10.37
CA ALA A 136 6.83 3.45 9.51
C ALA A 136 6.18 2.08 9.27
N MET A 137 6.99 1.04 8.98
CA MET A 137 6.50 -0.32 8.72
C MET A 137 5.75 -0.94 9.89
N VAL A 138 6.07 -0.60 11.14
CA VAL A 138 5.35 -1.15 12.30
C VAL A 138 3.88 -0.78 12.28
N ARG A 139 3.56 0.46 11.92
CA ARG A 139 2.17 0.93 11.81
C ARG A 139 1.51 0.43 10.54
N ILE A 140 2.16 0.59 9.40
CA ILE A 140 1.65 0.18 8.10
C ILE A 140 1.24 -1.30 8.12
N CYS A 141 2.11 -2.21 8.56
CA CYS A 141 1.79 -3.63 8.62
C CYS A 141 0.59 -3.98 9.53
N LYS A 142 0.35 -3.19 10.59
CA LYS A 142 -0.84 -3.37 11.42
C LYS A 142 -2.12 -3.03 10.66
N GLU A 143 -2.15 -1.88 10.00
CA GLU A 143 -3.29 -1.38 9.25
C GLU A 143 -3.56 -2.27 8.04
N GLU A 144 -2.53 -2.69 7.31
CA GLU A 144 -2.63 -3.65 6.19
C GLU A 144 -3.29 -4.98 6.57
N SER A 145 -3.09 -5.45 7.79
CA SER A 145 -3.74 -6.70 8.25
C SER A 145 -5.28 -6.59 8.28
N PHE A 146 -5.82 -5.40 8.55
CA PHE A 146 -7.25 -5.13 8.45
C PHE A 146 -7.72 -5.05 6.99
N HIS A 147 -6.92 -4.43 6.12
CA HIS A 147 -7.20 -4.33 4.69
C HIS A 147 -7.33 -5.72 4.07
N GLN A 148 -6.34 -6.59 4.31
CA GLN A 148 -6.38 -7.98 3.85
C GLN A 148 -7.62 -8.73 4.38
N ARG A 149 -7.95 -8.56 5.65
CA ARG A 149 -9.12 -9.20 6.24
C ARG A 149 -10.41 -8.75 5.58
N GLN A 150 -10.55 -7.45 5.29
CA GLN A 150 -11.72 -6.91 4.61
C GLN A 150 -11.87 -7.47 3.19
N GLY A 151 -10.77 -7.58 2.43
CA GLY A 151 -10.76 -8.19 1.11
C GLY A 151 -11.18 -9.67 1.17
N TYR A 152 -10.60 -10.43 2.09
CA TYR A 152 -10.98 -11.82 2.32
C TYR A 152 -12.47 -11.99 2.65
N ASP A 153 -13.02 -11.15 3.54
CA ASP A 153 -14.43 -11.22 3.94
C ASP A 153 -15.38 -10.91 2.76
N ILE A 154 -14.98 -10.00 1.84
CA ILE A 154 -15.73 -9.74 0.61
C ILE A 154 -15.74 -10.99 -0.27
N MET A 155 -14.59 -11.57 -0.56
CA MET A 155 -14.45 -12.74 -1.42
C MET A 155 -15.18 -13.94 -0.84
N MET A 156 -15.07 -14.20 0.47
CA MET A 156 -15.78 -15.29 1.16
C MET A 156 -17.28 -15.11 1.13
N LYS A 157 -17.78 -13.89 1.28
CA LYS A 157 -19.22 -13.61 1.20
C LYS A 157 -19.75 -13.87 -0.20
N MET A 158 -19.02 -13.48 -1.23
CA MET A 158 -19.39 -13.72 -2.62
C MET A 158 -19.31 -15.22 -2.99
N ALA A 159 -18.27 -15.91 -2.55
CA ALA A 159 -18.09 -17.34 -2.77
C ALA A 159 -19.21 -18.19 -2.14
N LYS A 160 -19.84 -17.72 -1.06
CA LYS A 160 -21.00 -18.35 -0.40
C LYS A 160 -22.35 -17.82 -0.89
N GLY A 161 -22.35 -16.90 -1.82
CA GLY A 161 -23.53 -16.25 -2.35
C GLY A 161 -24.22 -17.00 -3.50
N THR A 162 -24.91 -16.25 -4.35
CA THR A 162 -25.58 -16.76 -5.56
C THR A 162 -24.55 -17.25 -6.59
N ASP A 163 -25.02 -18.00 -7.61
CA ASP A 163 -24.16 -18.44 -8.72
C ASP A 163 -23.49 -17.26 -9.44
N ALA A 164 -24.23 -16.17 -9.62
CA ALA A 164 -23.69 -14.94 -10.20
C ALA A 164 -22.59 -14.31 -9.33
N GLN A 165 -22.76 -14.30 -8.02
CA GLN A 165 -21.74 -13.80 -7.10
C GLN A 165 -20.50 -14.69 -7.08
N ARG A 166 -20.68 -16.02 -7.08
CA ARG A 166 -19.57 -16.99 -7.15
C ARG A 166 -18.79 -16.82 -8.45
N LYS A 167 -19.52 -16.69 -9.59
CA LYS A 167 -18.87 -16.45 -10.87
C LYS A 167 -18.08 -15.16 -10.85
N MET A 168 -18.64 -14.05 -10.35
CA MET A 168 -17.95 -12.76 -10.26
C MET A 168 -16.68 -12.87 -9.40
N ALA A 169 -16.74 -13.59 -8.27
CA ALA A 169 -15.57 -13.81 -7.41
C ALA A 169 -14.50 -14.64 -8.14
N GLN A 170 -14.90 -15.66 -8.90
CA GLN A 170 -13.96 -16.49 -9.68
C GLN A 170 -13.32 -15.71 -10.81
N ASP A 171 -14.06 -14.82 -11.48
CA ASP A 171 -13.55 -14.00 -12.58
C ASP A 171 -12.56 -12.94 -12.09
N ALA A 172 -12.60 -12.56 -10.82
CA ALA A 172 -11.70 -11.58 -10.20
C ALA A 172 -10.37 -12.18 -9.68
N LEU A 173 -10.25 -13.51 -9.61
CA LEU A 173 -9.04 -14.24 -9.17
C LEU A 173 -8.13 -14.59 -10.34
#